data_22ff3cc53b083fbbabfcd506465e70e1
#
_entry.id   22ff3cc53b083fbbabfcd506465e70e1
#
_cell.length_a   1.000
_cell.length_b   1.000
_cell.length_c   1.000
_cell.angle_alpha   90.00
_cell.angle_beta   90.00
_cell.angle_gamma   90.00
#
_symmetry.space_group_name_H-M   'P 1'
#
loop_
_entity.id
_entity.type
_entity.pdbx_description
1 polymer ?
#
loop_
_entity_poly.entity_id
_entity_poly.type
_entity_poly.pdbx_seq_one_letter_code
_entity_poly.pdbx_strand_id
1 'polypeptide(L)'
;RLEILKEYGCNAIRCSHNQPSAEFLDMCDRMGFLVIDEAFDKWKGGYYKQHFDEWWQKDMANMILRDRNHPSIILWSIGNEVGEAGRKDNEGIERATMLRDFVHKLEPSRLVTLAAQNNHREEFASVPDVIGYNYLEARMLSDKKKLPERICLVSEELPYYRGEEGRLRSYTPLNPWQIVADNDFVAGGFIWPGVDYLGEAGWPSKGWPNGLFDVCMFEKPRAAYHRAMWNPKPMVHIVVLDQALDIDHGRDLWQWPPIASHWNFPDKYRGMVMEIRTTTNCESVELFLNGNSMGRHKTANFTNNTIVWYLPYNPGKLEAKGYNGETEVASYRLITSGETDAAIVTADRTELKADGQDLSHIAIHLLDKDGNRVQTDDRKVTVTVKGEGKFLGMDNGDLRRESFTGNTQKTYFGNMLV
;
A
#
# COMPACT_ATOMS: atom_id res chain seq x y z
N ARG A 1 -4.32 7.53 9.50
CA ARG A 1 -4.14 6.62 8.34
C ARG A 1 -4.88 7.13 7.11
N LEU A 2 -6.19 7.36 7.19
CA LEU A 2 -7.00 7.83 6.06
C LEU A 2 -6.50 9.15 5.47
N GLU A 3 -6.09 10.11 6.29
CA GLU A 3 -5.53 11.39 5.85
C GLU A 3 -4.27 11.19 4.99
N ILE A 4 -3.36 10.31 5.42
CA ILE A 4 -2.14 9.98 4.68
C ILE A 4 -2.50 9.32 3.33
N LEU A 5 -3.40 8.33 3.33
CA LEU A 5 -3.86 7.69 2.09
C LEU A 5 -4.49 8.72 1.13
N LYS A 6 -5.29 9.64 1.65
CA LYS A 6 -5.89 10.73 0.85
C LYS A 6 -4.84 11.66 0.25
N GLU A 7 -3.80 11.99 1.02
CA GLU A 7 -2.67 12.80 0.54
C GLU A 7 -1.91 12.12 -0.60
N TYR A 8 -1.87 10.78 -0.60
CA TYR A 8 -1.26 9.99 -1.68
C TYR A 8 -2.16 9.82 -2.91
N GLY A 9 -3.38 10.33 -2.86
CA GLY A 9 -4.33 10.27 -3.97
C GLY A 9 -5.26 9.07 -3.95
N CYS A 10 -5.22 8.24 -2.88
CA CYS A 10 -6.19 7.16 -2.71
C CYS A 10 -7.60 7.74 -2.58
N ASN A 11 -8.55 7.20 -3.32
CA ASN A 11 -9.95 7.61 -3.29
C ASN A 11 -10.90 6.46 -2.90
N ALA A 12 -10.39 5.23 -2.81
CA ALA A 12 -11.19 4.06 -2.48
C ALA A 12 -10.44 3.12 -1.54
N ILE A 13 -11.17 2.36 -0.73
CA ILE A 13 -10.63 1.36 0.20
C ILE A 13 -11.48 0.10 0.12
N ARG A 14 -10.82 -1.04 0.01
CA ARG A 14 -11.44 -2.35 0.22
C ARG A 14 -11.13 -2.82 1.64
N CYS A 15 -12.15 -3.14 2.41
CA CYS A 15 -12.02 -3.61 3.80
C CYS A 15 -11.75 -5.12 3.81
N SER A 16 -10.49 -5.48 3.63
CA SER A 16 -10.06 -6.87 3.49
C SER A 16 -9.69 -7.48 4.83
N HIS A 17 -10.16 -8.67 5.21
CA HIS A 17 -11.22 -9.47 4.56
C HIS A 17 -12.34 -9.67 5.55
N ASN A 18 -12.84 -8.60 6.13
CA ASN A 18 -13.92 -8.56 7.11
C ASN A 18 -14.44 -7.13 7.29
N GLN A 19 -15.56 -7.02 7.96
CA GLN A 19 -16.24 -5.72 8.18
C GLN A 19 -15.36 -4.73 8.98
N PRO A 20 -15.34 -3.45 8.57
CA PRO A 20 -14.66 -2.40 9.31
C PRO A 20 -15.43 -1.96 10.54
N SER A 21 -14.85 -1.10 11.37
CA SER A 21 -15.58 -0.43 12.43
C SER A 21 -16.50 0.66 11.88
N ALA A 22 -17.58 1.00 12.61
CA ALA A 22 -18.50 2.06 12.23
C ALA A 22 -17.80 3.43 12.15
N GLU A 23 -16.85 3.70 13.08
CA GLU A 23 -16.07 4.95 13.09
C GLU A 23 -15.19 5.09 11.84
N PHE A 24 -14.68 3.97 11.31
CA PHE A 24 -13.95 3.99 10.05
C PHE A 24 -14.85 4.41 8.89
N LEU A 25 -16.06 3.88 8.81
CA LEU A 25 -17.05 4.25 7.78
C LEU A 25 -17.48 5.70 7.93
N ASP A 26 -17.75 6.18 9.15
CA ASP A 26 -18.02 7.59 9.43
C ASP A 26 -16.90 8.52 8.92
N MET A 27 -15.66 8.10 9.07
CA MET A 27 -14.52 8.86 8.56
C MET A 27 -14.46 8.81 7.04
N CYS A 28 -14.72 7.65 6.42
CA CYS A 28 -14.77 7.50 4.97
C CYS A 28 -15.88 8.40 4.36
N ASP A 29 -17.05 8.44 4.98
CA ASP A 29 -18.15 9.33 4.58
C ASP A 29 -17.71 10.80 4.57
N ARG A 30 -17.12 11.27 5.68
CA ARG A 30 -16.66 12.66 5.81
C ARG A 30 -15.51 13.03 4.88
N MET A 31 -14.62 12.07 4.61
CA MET A 31 -13.43 12.31 3.79
C MET A 31 -13.65 12.03 2.30
N GLY A 32 -14.81 11.47 1.93
CA GLY A 32 -15.16 11.16 0.55
C GLY A 32 -14.34 9.98 -0.02
N PHE A 33 -14.11 8.93 0.79
CA PHE A 33 -13.63 7.66 0.29
C PHE A 33 -14.79 6.81 -0.22
N LEU A 34 -14.51 6.02 -1.27
CA LEU A 34 -15.37 4.94 -1.71
C LEU A 34 -14.96 3.65 -1.01
N VAL A 35 -15.92 2.86 -0.53
CA VAL A 35 -15.64 1.68 0.28
C VAL A 35 -16.27 0.43 -0.35
N ILE A 36 -15.47 -0.64 -0.42
CA ILE A 36 -15.97 -2.00 -0.58
C ILE A 36 -16.01 -2.62 0.82
N ASP A 37 -17.21 -2.88 1.32
CA ASP A 37 -17.40 -3.52 2.61
C ASP A 37 -17.49 -5.02 2.43
N GLU A 38 -16.61 -5.78 3.10
CA GLU A 38 -16.41 -7.21 2.87
C GLU A 38 -16.78 -8.04 4.09
N ALA A 39 -17.61 -9.08 3.87
CA ALA A 39 -18.15 -9.91 4.94
C ALA A 39 -17.19 -11.02 5.37
N PHE A 40 -16.60 -11.72 4.40
CA PHE A 40 -15.84 -12.94 4.63
C PHE A 40 -14.60 -13.03 3.75
N ASP A 41 -13.59 -13.77 4.20
CA ASP A 41 -12.47 -14.21 3.37
C ASP A 41 -12.88 -15.44 2.53
N LYS A 42 -12.52 -16.63 2.94
CA LYS A 42 -12.55 -17.88 2.13
C LYS A 42 -13.68 -18.84 2.50
N TRP A 43 -14.83 -18.37 2.89
CA TRP A 43 -16.01 -19.19 3.27
C TRP A 43 -15.63 -20.45 4.05
N LYS A 44 -15.79 -21.63 3.44
CA LYS A 44 -15.45 -22.94 4.04
C LYS A 44 -13.98 -23.35 3.81
N GLY A 45 -13.20 -22.57 3.10
CA GLY A 45 -11.78 -22.83 2.85
C GLY A 45 -10.80 -22.21 3.84
N GLY A 46 -11.24 -21.24 4.67
CA GLY A 46 -10.40 -20.48 5.59
C GLY A 46 -10.74 -20.68 7.06
N TYR A 47 -10.30 -19.74 7.90
CA TYR A 47 -10.51 -19.77 9.35
C TYR A 47 -11.99 -19.71 9.76
N TYR A 48 -12.84 -19.10 8.93
CA TYR A 48 -14.28 -18.99 9.16
C TYR A 48 -15.03 -20.31 8.90
N LYS A 49 -14.39 -21.32 8.32
CA LYS A 49 -14.98 -22.62 7.93
C LYS A 49 -15.89 -23.24 8.99
N GLN A 50 -15.43 -23.27 10.24
CA GLN A 50 -16.16 -23.91 11.34
C GLN A 50 -17.41 -23.14 11.77
N HIS A 51 -17.50 -21.86 11.40
CA HIS A 51 -18.59 -20.96 11.78
C HIS A 51 -19.54 -20.71 10.63
N PHE A 52 -19.13 -20.92 9.38
CA PHE A 52 -19.87 -20.50 8.19
C PHE A 52 -21.32 -20.96 8.20
N ASP A 53 -21.59 -22.26 8.39
CA ASP A 53 -22.94 -22.81 8.25
C ASP A 53 -23.93 -22.26 9.31
N GLU A 54 -23.44 -21.92 10.50
CA GLU A 54 -24.25 -21.39 11.58
C GLU A 54 -24.37 -19.86 11.57
N TRP A 55 -23.29 -19.17 11.16
CA TRP A 55 -23.15 -17.73 11.42
C TRP A 55 -23.23 -16.83 10.19
N TRP A 56 -23.01 -17.34 8.97
CA TRP A 56 -22.92 -16.50 7.77
C TRP A 56 -24.09 -15.54 7.62
N GLN A 57 -25.33 -15.99 7.90
CA GLN A 57 -26.53 -15.17 7.73
C GLN A 57 -26.61 -14.06 8.79
N LYS A 58 -26.22 -14.38 10.02
CA LYS A 58 -26.23 -13.43 11.14
C LYS A 58 -25.16 -12.34 10.93
N ASP A 59 -23.95 -12.77 10.59
CA ASP A 59 -22.81 -11.86 10.42
C ASP A 59 -23.02 -10.92 9.23
N MET A 60 -23.47 -11.49 8.10
CA MET A 60 -23.78 -10.68 6.92
C MET A 60 -24.95 -9.72 7.17
N ALA A 61 -26.00 -10.17 7.86
CA ALA A 61 -27.12 -9.30 8.21
C ALA A 61 -26.68 -8.17 9.15
N ASN A 62 -25.85 -8.47 10.15
CA ASN A 62 -25.31 -7.48 11.07
C ASN A 62 -24.48 -6.42 10.33
N MET A 63 -23.59 -6.82 9.42
CA MET A 63 -22.81 -5.91 8.59
C MET A 63 -23.73 -4.99 7.78
N ILE A 64 -24.60 -5.56 6.95
CA ILE A 64 -25.43 -4.81 6.02
C ILE A 64 -26.39 -3.86 6.77
N LEU A 65 -27.06 -4.34 7.81
CA LEU A 65 -28.05 -3.54 8.54
C LEU A 65 -27.39 -2.42 9.36
N ARG A 66 -26.16 -2.64 9.86
CA ARG A 66 -25.38 -1.60 10.52
C ARG A 66 -24.90 -0.55 9.52
N ASP A 67 -24.40 -0.98 8.35
CA ASP A 67 -23.55 -0.14 7.51
C ASP A 67 -24.26 0.45 6.28
N ARG A 68 -25.44 -0.06 5.90
CA ARG A 68 -26.16 0.35 4.66
C ARG A 68 -26.47 1.85 4.54
N ASN A 69 -26.42 2.59 5.63
CA ASN A 69 -26.66 4.03 5.61
C ASN A 69 -25.41 4.88 5.39
N HIS A 70 -24.23 4.25 5.26
CA HIS A 70 -22.99 4.94 4.92
C HIS A 70 -22.92 5.22 3.42
N PRO A 71 -22.89 6.49 2.97
CA PRO A 71 -22.82 6.83 1.55
C PRO A 71 -21.45 6.47 0.92
N SER A 72 -20.41 6.28 1.71
CA SER A 72 -19.10 5.81 1.25
C SER A 72 -19.13 4.40 0.67
N ILE A 73 -19.99 3.51 1.16
CA ILE A 73 -20.09 2.14 0.68
C ILE A 73 -20.69 2.11 -0.72
N ILE A 74 -19.94 1.60 -1.69
CA ILE A 74 -20.36 1.48 -3.09
C ILE A 74 -20.63 0.03 -3.50
N LEU A 75 -19.99 -0.95 -2.86
CA LEU A 75 -20.13 -2.37 -3.14
C LEU A 75 -20.14 -3.18 -1.84
N TRP A 76 -20.92 -4.26 -1.86
CA TRP A 76 -20.86 -5.31 -0.84
C TRP A 76 -20.05 -6.49 -1.35
N SER A 77 -19.01 -6.90 -0.65
CA SER A 77 -18.21 -8.07 -1.02
C SER A 77 -18.61 -9.28 -0.20
N ILE A 78 -18.90 -10.38 -0.90
CA ILE A 78 -19.38 -11.61 -0.30
C ILE A 78 -18.30 -12.67 -0.11
N GLY A 79 -17.05 -12.37 -0.47
CA GLY A 79 -15.92 -13.30 -0.25
C GLY A 79 -14.68 -12.95 -1.05
N ASN A 80 -13.58 -13.60 -0.66
CA ASN A 80 -12.27 -13.45 -1.25
C ASN A 80 -11.64 -14.81 -1.53
N GLU A 81 -11.18 -15.01 -2.77
CA GLU A 81 -10.36 -16.15 -3.18
C GLU A 81 -10.90 -17.51 -2.71
N VAL A 82 -12.20 -17.67 -2.81
CA VAL A 82 -12.89 -18.87 -2.32
C VAL A 82 -12.51 -20.10 -3.15
N GLY A 83 -12.10 -21.18 -2.48
CA GLY A 83 -11.64 -22.40 -3.14
C GLY A 83 -12.72 -23.08 -3.98
N GLU A 84 -13.98 -22.85 -3.65
CA GLU A 84 -15.15 -23.38 -4.35
C GLU A 84 -15.35 -22.81 -5.76
N ALA A 85 -14.72 -21.66 -6.06
CA ALA A 85 -14.84 -20.99 -7.35
C ALA A 85 -14.38 -21.84 -8.55
N GLY A 86 -13.42 -22.75 -8.33
CA GLY A 86 -12.89 -23.66 -9.34
C GLY A 86 -13.52 -25.04 -9.37
N ARG A 87 -14.43 -25.37 -8.45
CA ARG A 87 -15.00 -26.71 -8.29
C ARG A 87 -16.03 -27.00 -9.37
N LYS A 88 -16.09 -28.28 -9.79
CA LYS A 88 -17.04 -28.75 -10.81
C LYS A 88 -18.44 -29.06 -10.27
N ASP A 89 -18.60 -29.12 -8.96
CA ASP A 89 -19.84 -29.56 -8.28
C ASP A 89 -20.86 -28.44 -8.05
N ASN A 90 -20.78 -27.32 -8.62
CA ASN A 90 -21.69 -26.17 -8.49
C ASN A 90 -21.88 -25.61 -7.05
N GLU A 91 -21.30 -26.24 -6.02
CA GLU A 91 -21.45 -25.78 -4.62
C GLU A 91 -21.03 -24.31 -4.45
N GLY A 92 -19.96 -23.91 -5.15
CA GLY A 92 -19.51 -22.52 -5.15
C GLY A 92 -20.51 -21.56 -5.77
N ILE A 93 -21.12 -21.96 -6.89
CA ILE A 93 -22.14 -21.16 -7.61
C ILE A 93 -23.39 -20.99 -6.74
N GLU A 94 -23.88 -22.10 -6.16
CA GLU A 94 -25.05 -22.08 -5.28
C GLU A 94 -24.83 -21.19 -4.05
N ARG A 95 -23.64 -21.29 -3.43
CA ARG A 95 -23.29 -20.47 -2.27
C ARG A 95 -23.13 -19.01 -2.63
N ALA A 96 -22.43 -18.68 -3.71
CA ALA A 96 -22.31 -17.30 -4.19
C ALA A 96 -23.68 -16.68 -4.49
N THR A 97 -24.56 -17.45 -5.16
CA THR A 97 -25.94 -17.03 -5.44
C THR A 97 -26.72 -16.79 -4.17
N MET A 98 -26.67 -17.72 -3.22
CA MET A 98 -27.32 -17.57 -1.91
C MET A 98 -26.88 -16.32 -1.17
N LEU A 99 -25.56 -16.05 -1.13
CA LEU A 99 -25.01 -14.88 -0.44
C LEU A 99 -25.39 -13.59 -1.15
N ARG A 100 -25.26 -13.51 -2.48
CA ARG A 100 -25.68 -12.35 -3.28
C ARG A 100 -27.16 -12.01 -3.09
N ASP A 101 -28.01 -13.01 -3.22
CA ASP A 101 -29.46 -12.84 -3.10
C ASP A 101 -29.88 -12.42 -1.69
N PHE A 102 -29.15 -12.89 -0.67
CA PHE A 102 -29.36 -12.44 0.69
C PHE A 102 -28.96 -10.97 0.90
N VAL A 103 -27.85 -10.52 0.30
CA VAL A 103 -27.49 -9.10 0.31
C VAL A 103 -28.59 -8.27 -0.35
N HIS A 104 -29.00 -8.60 -1.57
CA HIS A 104 -30.05 -7.88 -2.29
C HIS A 104 -31.41 -7.86 -1.59
N LYS A 105 -31.71 -8.90 -0.81
CA LYS A 105 -32.93 -8.93 0.03
C LYS A 105 -32.88 -7.88 1.14
N LEU A 106 -31.71 -7.62 1.72
CA LEU A 106 -31.54 -6.66 2.83
C LEU A 106 -31.28 -5.24 2.35
N GLU A 107 -30.55 -5.12 1.23
CA GLU A 107 -30.11 -3.85 0.66
C GLU A 107 -30.00 -3.96 -0.86
N PRO A 108 -31.04 -3.59 -1.62
CA PRO A 108 -31.08 -3.78 -3.08
C PRO A 108 -30.46 -2.62 -3.88
N SER A 109 -30.01 -1.54 -3.22
CA SER A 109 -29.58 -0.33 -3.93
C SER A 109 -28.12 -0.38 -4.41
N ARG A 110 -27.30 -1.29 -3.86
CA ARG A 110 -25.89 -1.43 -4.20
C ARG A 110 -25.59 -2.80 -4.77
N LEU A 111 -24.59 -2.83 -5.65
CA LEU A 111 -24.13 -4.05 -6.31
C LEU A 111 -23.29 -4.92 -5.37
N VAL A 112 -23.28 -6.21 -5.67
CA VAL A 112 -22.52 -7.23 -4.94
C VAL A 112 -21.29 -7.65 -5.74
N THR A 113 -20.15 -7.69 -5.07
CA THR A 113 -18.88 -8.15 -5.65
C THR A 113 -18.34 -9.39 -4.93
N LEU A 114 -17.39 -10.03 -5.56
CA LEU A 114 -16.57 -11.11 -5.02
C LEU A 114 -15.18 -11.07 -5.66
N ALA A 115 -14.14 -11.17 -4.86
CA ALA A 115 -12.76 -11.21 -5.34
C ALA A 115 -12.35 -12.63 -5.76
N ALA A 116 -12.01 -12.80 -7.02
CA ALA A 116 -11.76 -14.11 -7.63
C ALA A 116 -10.27 -14.35 -7.93
N GLN A 117 -9.82 -15.58 -7.66
CA GLN A 117 -8.53 -16.11 -8.06
C GLN A 117 -8.53 -16.73 -9.46
N ASN A 118 -7.34 -17.09 -9.94
CA ASN A 118 -7.11 -17.68 -11.26
C ASN A 118 -7.89 -18.96 -11.58
N ASN A 119 -8.25 -19.72 -10.55
CA ASN A 119 -8.95 -21.00 -10.72
C ASN A 119 -10.47 -20.91 -10.88
N HIS A 120 -11.04 -19.68 -10.86
CA HIS A 120 -12.50 -19.53 -10.96
C HIS A 120 -13.03 -19.94 -12.33
N ARG A 121 -14.22 -20.55 -12.31
CA ARG A 121 -14.98 -20.89 -13.53
C ARG A 121 -15.77 -19.68 -14.01
N GLU A 122 -16.08 -19.66 -15.30
CA GLU A 122 -16.84 -18.57 -15.92
C GLU A 122 -18.25 -18.43 -15.33
N GLU A 123 -18.91 -19.56 -15.08
CA GLU A 123 -20.25 -19.58 -14.50
C GLU A 123 -20.25 -19.04 -13.06
N PHE A 124 -19.19 -19.28 -12.31
CA PHE A 124 -19.01 -18.72 -10.99
C PHE A 124 -18.76 -17.19 -11.04
N ALA A 125 -17.90 -16.75 -11.97
CA ALA A 125 -17.57 -15.34 -12.15
C ALA A 125 -18.77 -14.51 -12.64
N SER A 126 -19.81 -15.15 -13.12
CA SER A 126 -21.05 -14.52 -13.59
C SER A 126 -22.14 -14.42 -12.50
N VAL A 127 -21.86 -14.90 -11.27
CA VAL A 127 -22.83 -14.81 -10.16
C VAL A 127 -22.83 -13.41 -9.51
N PRO A 128 -21.70 -12.82 -9.10
CA PRO A 128 -21.73 -11.46 -8.54
C PRO A 128 -22.09 -10.43 -9.63
N ASP A 129 -22.67 -9.29 -9.21
CA ASP A 129 -22.99 -8.20 -10.12
C ASP A 129 -21.74 -7.57 -10.73
N VAL A 130 -20.66 -7.52 -9.91
CA VAL A 130 -19.33 -7.05 -10.30
C VAL A 130 -18.31 -8.10 -9.90
N ILE A 131 -17.52 -8.58 -10.86
CA ILE A 131 -16.43 -9.51 -10.54
C ILE A 131 -15.15 -8.74 -10.22
N GLY A 132 -14.54 -9.07 -9.08
CA GLY A 132 -13.22 -8.60 -8.68
C GLY A 132 -12.13 -9.58 -9.13
N TYR A 133 -11.06 -9.06 -9.71
CA TYR A 133 -9.92 -9.85 -10.17
C TYR A 133 -8.71 -9.63 -9.25
N ASN A 134 -8.22 -10.71 -8.61
CA ASN A 134 -7.01 -10.66 -7.82
C ASN A 134 -5.82 -11.07 -8.67
N TYR A 135 -4.93 -10.11 -9.02
CA TYR A 135 -3.71 -10.32 -9.83
C TYR A 135 -3.97 -10.98 -11.19
N LEU A 136 -5.10 -10.68 -11.80
CA LEU A 136 -5.59 -11.33 -13.02
C LEU A 136 -5.93 -10.33 -14.12
N GLU A 137 -5.20 -9.25 -14.24
CA GLU A 137 -5.47 -8.16 -15.18
C GLU A 137 -5.54 -8.66 -16.64
N ALA A 138 -4.62 -9.56 -17.03
CA ALA A 138 -4.64 -10.14 -18.38
C ALA A 138 -5.89 -10.99 -18.63
N ARG A 139 -6.34 -11.75 -17.62
CA ARG A 139 -7.57 -12.52 -17.70
C ARG A 139 -8.78 -11.60 -17.78
N MET A 140 -8.83 -10.56 -16.96
CA MET A 140 -9.88 -9.53 -16.98
C MET A 140 -10.07 -8.96 -18.39
N LEU A 141 -8.97 -8.57 -19.05
CA LEU A 141 -8.99 -8.07 -20.42
C LEU A 141 -9.52 -9.12 -21.43
N SER A 142 -9.16 -10.39 -21.23
CA SER A 142 -9.65 -11.50 -22.07
C SER A 142 -11.13 -11.77 -21.84
N ASP A 143 -11.58 -11.78 -20.59
CA ASP A 143 -12.96 -12.04 -20.22
C ASP A 143 -13.89 -10.90 -20.69
N LYS A 144 -13.45 -9.65 -20.60
CA LYS A 144 -14.19 -8.50 -21.13
C LYS A 144 -14.42 -8.59 -22.64
N LYS A 145 -13.45 -9.12 -23.41
CA LYS A 145 -13.62 -9.34 -24.85
C LYS A 145 -14.70 -10.39 -25.17
N LYS A 146 -14.82 -11.42 -24.31
CA LYS A 146 -15.84 -12.48 -24.46
C LYS A 146 -17.20 -12.04 -23.98
N LEU A 147 -17.24 -11.25 -22.91
CA LEU A 147 -18.43 -10.77 -22.23
C LEU A 147 -18.39 -9.24 -22.12
N PRO A 148 -18.75 -8.52 -23.20
CA PRO A 148 -18.65 -7.07 -23.27
C PRO A 148 -19.42 -6.32 -22.18
N GLU A 149 -20.50 -6.89 -21.67
CA GLU A 149 -21.35 -6.29 -20.62
C GLU A 149 -20.78 -6.47 -19.20
N ARG A 150 -19.72 -7.29 -19.02
CA ARG A 150 -19.16 -7.55 -17.71
C ARG A 150 -18.58 -6.29 -17.09
N ILE A 151 -19.03 -5.99 -15.86
CA ILE A 151 -18.42 -4.96 -15.01
C ILE A 151 -17.24 -5.60 -14.27
N CYS A 152 -16.08 -4.98 -14.37
CA CYS A 152 -14.83 -5.49 -13.83
C CYS A 152 -14.21 -4.50 -12.86
N LEU A 153 -13.54 -5.01 -11.83
CA LEU A 153 -12.61 -4.25 -11.02
C LEU A 153 -11.38 -5.11 -10.69
N VAL A 154 -10.26 -4.50 -10.38
CA VAL A 154 -9.09 -5.20 -9.86
C VAL A 154 -9.17 -5.11 -8.33
N SER A 155 -9.64 -6.19 -7.70
CA SER A 155 -9.88 -6.23 -6.26
C SER A 155 -8.59 -6.39 -5.45
N GLU A 156 -7.54 -6.96 -6.07
CA GLU A 156 -6.18 -6.93 -5.56
C GLU A 156 -5.20 -6.83 -6.71
N GLU A 157 -4.34 -5.81 -6.68
CA GLU A 157 -3.26 -5.63 -7.64
C GLU A 157 -1.90 -5.63 -6.94
N LEU A 158 -0.87 -6.05 -7.67
CA LEU A 158 0.50 -5.94 -7.17
C LEU A 158 0.88 -4.47 -7.03
N PRO A 159 1.54 -4.10 -5.93
CA PRO A 159 1.91 -2.71 -5.67
C PRO A 159 3.02 -2.20 -6.59
N TYR A 160 3.66 -3.08 -7.36
CA TYR A 160 4.74 -2.71 -8.27
C TYR A 160 4.90 -3.72 -9.40
N TYR A 161 5.27 -3.20 -10.56
CA TYR A 161 5.61 -4.00 -11.73
C TYR A 161 7.13 -4.16 -11.88
N ARG A 162 7.57 -5.41 -12.07
CA ARG A 162 9.00 -5.77 -12.17
C ARG A 162 9.39 -6.33 -13.55
N GLY A 163 8.58 -6.12 -14.59
CA GLY A 163 8.68 -6.79 -15.88
C GLY A 163 10.00 -6.62 -16.63
N GLU A 164 10.66 -5.50 -16.48
CA GLU A 164 11.94 -5.23 -17.14
C GLU A 164 13.15 -5.75 -16.37
N GLU A 165 12.98 -6.15 -15.13
CA GLU A 165 14.04 -6.62 -14.25
C GLU A 165 14.31 -8.13 -14.34
N GLY A 166 13.67 -8.83 -15.28
CA GLY A 166 14.05 -10.17 -15.74
C GLY A 166 13.80 -11.34 -14.79
N ARG A 167 13.12 -11.12 -13.65
CA ARG A 167 12.91 -12.16 -12.63
C ARG A 167 11.45 -12.59 -12.48
N LEU A 168 10.58 -12.32 -13.45
CA LEU A 168 9.16 -12.58 -13.28
C LEU A 168 8.70 -13.89 -13.82
N ARG A 169 8.02 -14.59 -12.97
CA ARG A 169 7.10 -15.66 -13.36
C ARG A 169 5.87 -15.03 -14.00
N SER A 170 5.77 -15.11 -15.32
CA SER A 170 4.52 -15.07 -16.11
C SER A 170 3.45 -14.00 -15.81
N TYR A 171 3.74 -12.94 -15.07
CA TYR A 171 2.81 -11.84 -14.87
C TYR A 171 2.90 -10.84 -16.00
N THR A 172 1.82 -10.12 -16.23
CA THR A 172 1.74 -9.17 -17.31
C THR A 172 2.92 -8.21 -17.29
N PRO A 173 3.52 -7.94 -18.45
CA PRO A 173 4.58 -6.94 -18.55
C PRO A 173 4.06 -5.50 -18.35
N LEU A 174 2.81 -5.30 -17.99
CA LEU A 174 2.20 -4.00 -17.80
C LEU A 174 2.11 -3.66 -16.31
N ASN A 175 2.36 -2.41 -16.01
CA ASN A 175 2.03 -1.85 -14.71
C ASN A 175 0.54 -2.11 -14.40
N PRO A 176 0.18 -2.75 -13.29
CA PRO A 176 -1.21 -3.05 -12.96
C PRO A 176 -2.10 -1.83 -13.01
N TRP A 177 -1.68 -0.72 -12.43
CA TRP A 177 -2.40 0.55 -12.49
C TRP A 177 -2.60 1.07 -13.92
N GLN A 178 -1.64 0.88 -14.82
CA GLN A 178 -1.78 1.31 -16.22
C GLN A 178 -2.95 0.61 -16.91
N ILE A 179 -3.17 -0.67 -16.58
CA ILE A 179 -4.32 -1.42 -17.10
C ILE A 179 -5.64 -0.80 -16.62
N VAL A 180 -5.70 -0.39 -15.37
CA VAL A 180 -6.88 0.30 -14.83
C VAL A 180 -7.07 1.65 -15.53
N ALA A 181 -6.00 2.44 -15.65
CA ALA A 181 -6.04 3.78 -16.23
C ALA A 181 -6.38 3.80 -17.73
N ASP A 182 -5.93 2.78 -18.48
CA ASP A 182 -6.12 2.72 -19.94
C ASP A 182 -7.45 2.09 -20.38
N ASN A 183 -8.26 1.59 -19.45
CA ASN A 183 -9.48 0.85 -19.78
C ASN A 183 -10.70 1.36 -19.02
N ASP A 184 -11.51 2.20 -19.64
CA ASP A 184 -12.71 2.83 -19.08
C ASP A 184 -13.75 1.84 -18.52
N PHE A 185 -13.69 0.56 -18.91
CA PHE A 185 -14.58 -0.49 -18.39
C PHE A 185 -14.12 -1.07 -17.05
N VAL A 186 -12.95 -0.70 -16.55
CA VAL A 186 -12.44 -1.11 -15.23
C VAL A 186 -12.86 -0.09 -14.20
N ALA A 187 -13.68 -0.50 -13.25
CA ALA A 187 -14.23 0.41 -12.24
C ALA A 187 -13.18 0.96 -11.26
N GLY A 188 -12.04 0.31 -11.14
CA GLY A 188 -10.92 0.73 -10.29
C GLY A 188 -9.97 -0.41 -9.96
N GLY A 189 -8.88 -0.09 -9.24
CA GLY A 189 -7.90 -1.04 -8.74
C GLY A 189 -7.57 -0.82 -7.26
N PHE A 190 -7.36 -1.90 -6.54
CA PHE A 190 -7.02 -1.90 -5.11
C PHE A 190 -5.68 -2.59 -4.90
N ILE A 191 -4.71 -1.84 -4.39
CA ILE A 191 -3.36 -2.39 -4.12
C ILE A 191 -3.40 -3.34 -2.93
N TRP A 192 -2.70 -4.47 -3.06
CA TRP A 192 -2.45 -5.38 -1.95
C TRP A 192 -0.99 -5.34 -1.47
N PRO A 193 -0.80 -4.83 -0.22
CA PRO A 193 -1.74 -3.98 0.51
C PRO A 193 -1.29 -2.51 0.53
N GLY A 194 -2.18 -1.61 0.92
CA GLY A 194 -1.83 -0.22 1.13
C GLY A 194 -0.93 0.00 2.34
N VAL A 195 -1.11 -0.79 3.40
CA VAL A 195 -0.36 -0.71 4.67
C VAL A 195 0.08 -2.10 5.08
N ASP A 196 1.28 -2.23 5.63
CA ASP A 196 1.74 -3.48 6.26
C ASP A 196 0.75 -3.93 7.35
N TYR A 197 0.61 -5.22 7.54
CA TYR A 197 -0.30 -5.77 8.54
C TYR A 197 0.28 -6.99 9.26
N LEU A 198 -0.22 -7.27 10.46
CA LEU A 198 0.15 -8.46 11.24
C LEU A 198 -0.61 -9.68 10.71
N GLY A 199 0.03 -10.83 10.72
CA GLY A 199 -0.51 -12.08 10.19
C GLY A 199 0.01 -12.43 8.80
N GLU A 200 -0.43 -13.55 8.25
CA GLU A 200 -0.02 -14.11 6.95
C GLU A 200 1.51 -14.17 6.74
N ALA A 201 2.24 -14.48 7.80
CA ALA A 201 3.69 -14.44 7.81
C ALA A 201 4.31 -15.75 8.28
N GLY A 202 5.54 -15.99 7.81
CA GLY A 202 6.42 -17.03 8.32
C GLY A 202 7.45 -16.44 9.28
N TRP A 203 7.72 -17.14 10.38
CA TRP A 203 8.77 -16.76 11.31
C TRP A 203 10.10 -16.46 10.60
N PRO A 204 10.87 -15.40 10.95
CA PRO A 204 10.68 -14.50 12.09
C PRO A 204 9.73 -13.32 11.87
N SER A 205 9.21 -13.09 10.67
CA SER A 205 8.23 -12.05 10.44
C SER A 205 6.89 -12.38 11.11
N LYS A 206 6.24 -11.39 11.69
CA LYS A 206 4.92 -11.49 12.31
C LYS A 206 3.82 -10.85 11.46
N GLY A 207 4.17 -10.37 10.28
CA GLY A 207 3.25 -9.69 9.39
C GLY A 207 3.72 -9.67 7.95
N TRP A 208 2.90 -9.10 7.08
CA TRP A 208 3.13 -8.95 5.65
C TRP A 208 3.76 -7.58 5.35
N PRO A 209 5.03 -7.51 4.87
CA PRO A 209 5.78 -6.26 4.77
C PRO A 209 5.67 -5.58 3.39
N ASN A 210 4.66 -5.86 2.60
CA ASN A 210 4.60 -5.40 1.22
C ASN A 210 3.68 -4.20 0.98
N GLY A 211 3.23 -3.53 2.05
CA GLY A 211 2.49 -2.28 1.97
C GLY A 211 3.29 -1.10 1.41
N LEU A 212 2.59 -0.05 1.02
CA LEU A 212 3.19 1.24 0.66
C LEU A 212 3.72 1.97 1.90
N PHE A 213 3.06 1.73 3.01
CA PHE A 213 3.40 2.24 4.35
C PHE A 213 3.64 1.06 5.30
N ASP A 214 4.49 1.26 6.28
CA ASP A 214 4.61 0.30 7.37
C ASP A 214 3.39 0.37 8.34
N VAL A 215 3.36 -0.49 9.35
CA VAL A 215 2.25 -0.51 10.34
C VAL A 215 2.11 0.79 11.12
N CYS A 216 3.16 1.61 11.19
CA CYS A 216 3.20 2.92 11.81
C CYS A 216 2.81 4.06 10.85
N MET A 217 2.55 3.76 9.59
CA MET A 217 2.31 4.72 8.51
C MET A 217 3.54 5.53 8.09
N PHE A 218 4.75 5.07 8.40
CA PHE A 218 5.93 5.63 7.77
C PHE A 218 5.99 5.20 6.30
N GLU A 219 6.26 6.19 5.45
CA GLU A 219 6.37 5.99 4.01
C GLU A 219 7.52 5.03 3.68
N LYS A 220 7.25 4.05 2.83
CA LYS A 220 8.28 3.21 2.24
C LYS A 220 8.72 3.77 0.88
N PRO A 221 9.95 3.49 0.44
CA PRO A 221 10.47 4.05 -0.83
C PRO A 221 9.55 3.86 -2.05
N ARG A 222 8.71 2.84 -2.00
CA ARG A 222 7.77 2.47 -3.07
C ARG A 222 6.50 3.32 -3.14
N ALA A 223 6.11 3.95 -2.06
CA ALA A 223 4.84 4.69 -1.99
C ALA A 223 4.80 5.89 -2.96
N ALA A 224 5.92 6.55 -3.18
CA ALA A 224 6.04 7.67 -4.10
C ALA A 224 5.65 7.34 -5.55
N TYR A 225 5.83 6.06 -5.97
CA TYR A 225 5.43 5.59 -7.29
C TYR A 225 3.92 5.76 -7.51
N HIS A 226 3.10 5.32 -6.56
CA HIS A 226 1.64 5.46 -6.64
C HIS A 226 1.19 6.91 -6.48
N ARG A 227 1.85 7.67 -5.60
CA ARG A 227 1.58 9.10 -5.44
C ARG A 227 1.77 9.86 -6.75
N ALA A 228 2.79 9.54 -7.53
CA ALA A 228 3.05 10.17 -8.82
C ALA A 228 1.94 9.91 -9.86
N MET A 229 1.22 8.78 -9.74
CA MET A 229 0.13 8.43 -10.66
C MET A 229 -1.25 8.92 -10.19
N TRP A 230 -1.47 8.99 -8.88
CA TRP A 230 -2.79 9.23 -8.32
C TRP A 230 -3.01 10.67 -7.85
N ASN A 231 -1.94 11.38 -7.46
CA ASN A 231 -2.06 12.75 -6.98
C ASN A 231 -1.71 13.74 -8.11
N PRO A 232 -2.61 14.70 -8.44
CA PRO A 232 -2.35 15.68 -9.50
C PRO A 232 -1.34 16.77 -9.11
N LYS A 233 -0.98 16.88 -7.81
CA LYS A 233 0.02 17.85 -7.38
C LYS A 233 1.39 17.47 -7.94
N PRO A 234 2.12 18.42 -8.55
CA PRO A 234 3.46 18.15 -9.06
C PRO A 234 4.36 17.56 -7.97
N MET A 235 5.06 16.50 -8.30
CA MET A 235 6.00 15.85 -7.40
C MET A 235 7.17 15.21 -8.14
N VAL A 236 8.28 15.10 -7.44
CA VAL A 236 9.42 14.26 -7.79
C VAL A 236 9.93 13.58 -6.53
N HIS A 237 10.33 12.33 -6.61
CA HIS A 237 10.92 11.57 -5.53
C HIS A 237 12.14 10.79 -6.01
N ILE A 238 13.13 10.61 -5.16
CA ILE A 238 14.36 9.86 -5.47
C ILE A 238 14.38 8.58 -4.65
N VAL A 239 14.66 7.47 -5.31
CA VAL A 239 15.08 6.23 -4.67
C VAL A 239 16.36 5.74 -5.31
N VAL A 240 17.16 5.00 -4.56
CA VAL A 240 18.42 4.42 -5.01
C VAL A 240 18.31 2.90 -4.92
N LEU A 241 18.77 2.21 -5.96
CA LEU A 241 18.85 0.75 -5.91
C LEU A 241 20.01 0.37 -4.97
N ASP A 242 19.68 -0.20 -3.83
CA ASP A 242 20.64 -0.62 -2.82
C ASP A 242 21.04 -2.08 -3.04
N GLN A 243 22.14 -2.30 -3.74
CA GLN A 243 22.66 -3.63 -4.01
C GLN A 243 23.12 -4.37 -2.73
N ALA A 244 23.38 -3.65 -1.64
CA ALA A 244 23.70 -4.25 -0.34
C ALA A 244 22.49 -4.89 0.33
N LEU A 245 21.28 -4.46 -0.07
CA LEU A 245 20.02 -5.07 0.31
C LEU A 245 19.64 -6.25 -0.60
N ASP A 246 20.59 -6.84 -1.33
CA ASP A 246 20.36 -8.07 -2.10
C ASP A 246 19.98 -9.21 -1.14
N ILE A 247 18.79 -9.09 -0.66
CA ILE A 247 18.12 -10.03 0.22
C ILE A 247 17.62 -11.15 -0.68
N ASP A 248 17.81 -12.38 -0.24
CA ASP A 248 17.27 -13.57 -0.89
C ASP A 248 15.78 -13.36 -1.27
N HIS A 249 15.56 -13.13 -2.55
CA HIS A 249 14.25 -12.80 -3.11
C HIS A 249 13.41 -14.05 -3.39
N GLY A 250 13.49 -15.07 -2.57
CA GLY A 250 12.75 -16.33 -2.74
C GLY A 250 11.21 -16.20 -2.85
N ARG A 251 10.67 -14.98 -2.73
CA ARG A 251 9.25 -14.66 -2.93
C ARG A 251 9.09 -13.46 -3.87
N ASP A 252 9.58 -13.58 -5.07
CA ASP A 252 9.73 -12.50 -6.05
C ASP A 252 8.43 -11.75 -6.46
N LEU A 253 7.28 -12.33 -6.25
CA LEU A 253 6.00 -11.73 -6.64
C LEU A 253 5.64 -10.44 -5.91
N TRP A 254 5.90 -10.45 -4.61
CA TRP A 254 5.49 -9.42 -3.68
C TRP A 254 6.60 -8.46 -3.33
N GLN A 255 7.82 -8.77 -3.79
CA GLN A 255 8.98 -8.00 -3.40
C GLN A 255 9.27 -6.89 -4.39
N TRP A 256 9.47 -5.73 -3.81
CA TRP A 256 10.02 -4.58 -4.49
C TRP A 256 11.50 -4.80 -4.77
N PRO A 257 12.04 -4.14 -5.82
CA PRO A 257 13.49 -4.05 -5.93
C PRO A 257 14.06 -3.46 -4.63
N PRO A 258 15.32 -3.79 -4.28
CA PRO A 258 15.98 -3.28 -3.08
C PRO A 258 16.27 -1.78 -3.24
N ILE A 259 15.26 -0.96 -3.06
CA ILE A 259 15.32 0.49 -3.18
C ILE A 259 15.33 1.14 -1.80
N ALA A 260 16.14 2.18 -1.66
CA ALA A 260 16.29 2.97 -0.44
C ALA A 260 16.01 4.45 -0.70
N SER A 261 15.47 5.16 0.30
CA SER A 261 15.26 6.61 0.30
C SER A 261 16.37 7.33 1.06
N HIS A 262 17.61 6.89 0.92
CA HIS A 262 18.79 7.53 1.50
C HIS A 262 19.96 7.56 0.51
N TRP A 263 20.96 8.43 0.77
CA TRP A 263 22.20 8.54 0.02
C TRP A 263 23.41 8.26 0.93
N ASN A 264 23.28 7.21 1.77
CA ASN A 264 24.29 6.76 2.73
C ASN A 264 24.72 5.34 2.39
N PHE A 265 25.86 5.22 1.72
CA PHE A 265 26.45 3.91 1.38
C PHE A 265 27.88 3.83 1.93
N PRO A 266 28.36 2.62 2.27
CA PRO A 266 29.73 2.43 2.72
C PRO A 266 30.78 2.97 1.76
N ASP A 267 31.92 3.42 2.26
CA ASP A 267 33.00 4.01 1.44
C ASP A 267 33.49 3.11 0.29
N LYS A 268 33.37 1.80 0.41
CA LYS A 268 33.68 0.86 -0.67
C LYS A 268 32.84 1.07 -1.94
N TYR A 269 31.71 1.73 -1.85
CA TYR A 269 30.85 2.09 -3.01
C TYR A 269 31.26 3.38 -3.70
N ARG A 270 32.18 4.17 -3.11
CA ARG A 270 32.63 5.45 -3.69
C ARG A 270 33.19 5.22 -5.09
N GLY A 271 32.63 5.93 -6.06
CA GLY A 271 32.96 5.80 -7.49
C GLY A 271 32.29 4.63 -8.21
N MET A 272 31.63 3.71 -7.51
CA MET A 272 30.83 2.66 -8.14
C MET A 272 29.56 3.26 -8.74
N VAL A 273 29.17 2.78 -9.92
CA VAL A 273 27.93 3.21 -10.57
C VAL A 273 26.72 2.68 -9.80
N MET A 274 25.88 3.59 -9.35
CA MET A 274 24.62 3.30 -8.67
C MET A 274 23.44 3.60 -9.61
N GLU A 275 22.42 2.76 -9.56
CA GLU A 275 21.15 3.03 -10.21
C GLU A 275 20.28 3.90 -9.31
N ILE A 276 19.86 5.05 -9.84
CA ILE A 276 18.98 6.00 -9.18
C ILE A 276 17.70 6.08 -9.99
N ARG A 277 16.58 6.11 -9.31
CA ARG A 277 15.27 6.27 -9.94
C ARG A 277 14.61 7.53 -9.42
N THR A 278 14.15 8.39 -10.34
CA THR A 278 13.29 9.52 -10.00
C THR A 278 11.89 9.25 -10.51
N THR A 279 10.94 9.14 -9.58
CA THR A 279 9.52 8.97 -9.89
C THR A 279 8.84 10.32 -9.85
N THR A 280 8.04 10.65 -10.86
CA THR A 280 7.48 12.01 -11.02
C THR A 280 6.19 12.00 -11.85
N ASN A 281 5.35 13.02 -11.64
CA ASN A 281 4.27 13.40 -12.55
C ASN A 281 4.57 14.72 -13.29
N CYS A 282 5.79 15.22 -13.19
CA CYS A 282 6.24 16.38 -13.96
C CYS A 282 6.64 15.97 -15.39
N GLU A 283 6.67 16.94 -16.33
CA GLU A 283 7.05 16.69 -17.72
C GLU A 283 8.51 16.27 -17.88
N SER A 284 9.40 16.77 -17.01
CA SER A 284 10.82 16.44 -17.02
C SER A 284 11.44 16.56 -15.63
N VAL A 285 12.57 15.89 -15.43
CA VAL A 285 13.38 15.98 -14.22
C VAL A 285 14.82 16.29 -14.59
N GLU A 286 15.44 17.17 -13.83
CA GLU A 286 16.87 17.40 -13.81
C GLU A 286 17.45 16.90 -12.50
N LEU A 287 18.49 16.05 -12.59
CA LEU A 287 19.15 15.47 -11.43
C LEU A 287 20.47 16.16 -11.16
N PHE A 288 20.77 16.44 -9.90
CA PHE A 288 21.99 17.11 -9.45
C PHE A 288 22.72 16.23 -8.42
N LEU A 289 24.03 16.11 -8.59
CA LEU A 289 24.91 15.51 -7.60
C LEU A 289 25.90 16.57 -7.12
N ASN A 290 25.84 16.91 -5.84
CA ASN A 290 26.67 17.94 -5.22
C ASN A 290 26.66 19.29 -5.97
N GLY A 291 25.48 19.67 -6.48
CA GLY A 291 25.24 20.91 -7.22
C GLY A 291 25.58 20.86 -8.71
N ASN A 292 26.20 19.80 -9.20
CA ASN A 292 26.47 19.61 -10.61
C ASN A 292 25.30 18.92 -11.30
N SER A 293 24.81 19.46 -12.41
CA SER A 293 23.77 18.83 -13.20
C SER A 293 24.26 17.53 -13.85
N MET A 294 23.47 16.49 -13.71
CA MET A 294 23.66 15.19 -14.37
C MET A 294 22.82 15.08 -15.64
N GLY A 295 22.17 16.17 -16.04
CA GLY A 295 21.29 16.26 -17.19
C GLY A 295 19.82 16.34 -16.82
N ARG A 296 19.00 16.67 -17.84
CA ARG A 296 17.54 16.78 -17.75
C ARG A 296 16.90 15.78 -18.71
N HIS A 297 15.99 14.97 -18.21
CA HIS A 297 15.28 13.96 -18.99
C HIS A 297 13.77 14.21 -18.98
N LYS A 298 13.13 13.99 -20.14
CA LYS A 298 11.67 14.04 -20.27
C LYS A 298 11.07 12.74 -19.74
N THR A 299 10.06 12.85 -18.89
CA THR A 299 9.34 11.70 -18.30
C THR A 299 8.73 10.79 -19.38
N ALA A 300 8.23 11.38 -20.47
CA ALA A 300 7.63 10.65 -21.59
C ALA A 300 8.60 9.69 -22.33
N ASN A 301 9.90 9.80 -22.10
CA ASN A 301 10.90 8.88 -22.67
C ASN A 301 11.10 7.61 -21.83
N PHE A 302 10.41 7.50 -20.71
CA PHE A 302 10.53 6.40 -19.75
C PHE A 302 9.16 5.81 -19.43
N THR A 303 9.14 4.59 -18.96
CA THR A 303 7.91 3.91 -18.54
C THR A 303 7.60 4.19 -17.06
N ASN A 304 6.34 4.01 -16.67
CA ASN A 304 5.90 4.01 -15.28
C ASN A 304 6.24 5.30 -14.50
N ASN A 305 6.25 6.46 -15.15
CA ASN A 305 6.58 7.74 -14.51
C ASN A 305 7.92 7.72 -13.75
N THR A 306 8.86 6.88 -14.19
CA THR A 306 10.13 6.64 -13.49
C THR A 306 11.30 6.79 -14.45
N ILE A 307 12.13 7.79 -14.20
CA ILE A 307 13.36 8.04 -14.95
C ILE A 307 14.51 7.33 -14.24
N VAL A 308 15.27 6.54 -15.00
CA VAL A 308 16.42 5.79 -14.48
C VAL A 308 17.71 6.52 -14.81
N TRP A 309 18.59 6.64 -13.83
CA TRP A 309 19.89 7.30 -13.92
C TRP A 309 21.00 6.33 -13.43
N TYR A 310 22.17 6.45 -14.01
CA TYR A 310 23.35 5.71 -13.60
C TYR A 310 24.48 6.69 -13.29
N LEU A 311 24.81 6.83 -12.02
CA LEU A 311 25.83 7.79 -11.55
C LEU A 311 26.84 7.12 -10.62
N PRO A 312 28.12 7.54 -10.66
CA PRO A 312 29.07 7.09 -9.64
C PRO A 312 28.64 7.64 -8.27
N TYR A 313 28.63 6.75 -7.27
CA TYR A 313 28.34 7.17 -5.90
C TYR A 313 29.41 8.15 -5.41
N ASN A 314 28.96 9.29 -4.96
CA ASN A 314 29.76 10.29 -4.28
C ASN A 314 28.90 10.87 -3.12
N PRO A 315 29.35 10.76 -1.85
CA PRO A 315 28.63 11.33 -0.72
C PRO A 315 28.32 12.81 -0.90
N GLY A 316 27.25 13.27 -0.26
CA GLY A 316 26.83 14.65 -0.30
C GLY A 316 25.34 14.79 -0.62
N LYS A 317 24.95 15.68 -1.52
CA LYS A 317 23.57 15.99 -1.86
C LYS A 317 23.20 15.46 -3.24
N LEU A 318 22.21 14.57 -3.29
CA LEU A 318 21.53 14.14 -4.50
C LEU A 318 20.17 14.85 -4.54
N GLU A 319 19.92 15.68 -5.58
CA GLU A 319 18.73 16.51 -5.69
C GLU A 319 18.07 16.34 -7.05
N ALA A 320 16.77 16.12 -7.07
CA ALA A 320 15.96 16.09 -8.28
C ALA A 320 15.02 17.29 -8.30
N LYS A 321 14.91 17.92 -9.45
CA LYS A 321 14.01 19.04 -9.73
C LYS A 321 13.06 18.66 -10.85
N GLY A 322 11.76 18.73 -10.58
CA GLY A 322 10.69 18.48 -11.53
C GLY A 322 10.23 19.76 -12.21
N TYR A 323 10.05 19.69 -13.53
CA TYR A 323 9.65 20.82 -14.35
C TYR A 323 8.43 20.52 -15.19
N ASN A 324 7.55 21.55 -15.34
CA ASN A 324 6.53 21.63 -16.39
C ASN A 324 6.90 22.78 -17.32
N GLY A 325 7.19 22.47 -18.59
CA GLY A 325 7.91 23.39 -19.45
C GLY A 325 9.27 23.75 -18.86
N GLU A 326 9.54 25.05 -18.68
CA GLU A 326 10.77 25.55 -18.05
C GLU A 326 10.59 25.94 -16.57
N THR A 327 9.40 25.78 -16.02
CA THR A 327 9.11 26.14 -14.63
C THR A 327 9.41 24.96 -13.69
N GLU A 328 10.26 25.17 -12.68
CA GLU A 328 10.46 24.23 -11.57
C GLU A 328 9.17 24.21 -10.72
N VAL A 329 8.55 23.05 -10.60
CA VAL A 329 7.28 22.87 -9.88
C VAL A 329 7.37 21.89 -8.71
N ALA A 330 8.46 21.13 -8.62
CA ALA A 330 8.71 20.17 -7.54
C ALA A 330 10.21 19.98 -7.33
N SER A 331 10.60 19.66 -6.11
CA SER A 331 11.97 19.23 -5.81
C SER A 331 12.00 18.18 -4.70
N TYR A 332 13.01 17.33 -4.72
CA TYR A 332 13.27 16.34 -3.69
C TYR A 332 14.77 16.13 -3.53
N ARG A 333 15.24 15.85 -2.31
CA ARG A 333 16.66 15.67 -2.06
C ARG A 333 16.93 14.54 -1.07
N LEU A 334 18.01 13.83 -1.30
CA LEU A 334 18.65 12.93 -0.37
C LEU A 334 20.02 13.50 0.02
N ILE A 335 20.35 13.45 1.30
CA ILE A 335 21.63 13.97 1.82
C ILE A 335 22.33 12.82 2.54
N THR A 336 23.63 12.66 2.26
CA THR A 336 24.45 11.77 3.07
C THR A 336 24.53 12.32 4.48
N SER A 337 23.88 11.67 5.42
CA SER A 337 23.90 12.03 6.83
C SER A 337 25.18 11.57 7.53
N GLY A 338 25.55 12.28 8.58
CA GLY A 338 26.58 11.84 9.52
C GLY A 338 26.04 10.82 10.54
N GLU A 339 26.80 10.66 11.62
CA GLU A 339 26.37 9.84 12.76
C GLU A 339 25.14 10.48 13.47
N THR A 340 24.33 9.64 14.09
CA THR A 340 23.19 10.10 14.89
C THR A 340 23.63 10.93 16.07
N ASP A 341 23.17 12.18 16.16
CA ASP A 341 23.44 13.13 17.22
C ASP A 341 22.19 13.51 18.00
N ALA A 342 21.05 13.60 17.33
CA ALA A 342 19.79 14.06 17.90
C ALA A 342 18.59 13.27 17.37
N ALA A 343 17.40 13.64 17.85
CA ALA A 343 16.14 13.19 17.29
C ALA A 343 15.15 14.35 17.21
N ILE A 344 14.37 14.41 16.13
CA ILE A 344 13.18 15.24 16.08
C ILE A 344 11.97 14.44 16.56
N VAL A 345 11.15 15.08 17.39
CA VAL A 345 9.95 14.50 17.99
C VAL A 345 8.76 15.36 17.58
N THR A 346 7.80 14.77 16.89
CA THR A 346 6.64 15.49 16.36
C THR A 346 5.36 14.80 16.78
N ALA A 347 4.49 15.50 17.51
CA ALA A 347 3.16 15.04 17.86
C ALA A 347 2.15 15.42 16.75
N ASP A 348 1.23 14.51 16.43
CA ASP A 348 0.11 14.81 15.52
C ASP A 348 -0.94 15.72 16.20
N ARG A 349 -1.00 15.67 17.54
CA ARG A 349 -1.87 16.51 18.37
C ARG A 349 -1.14 16.95 19.64
N THR A 350 -1.32 18.21 20.01
CA THR A 350 -0.76 18.81 21.23
C THR A 350 -1.79 19.01 22.33
N GLU A 351 -3.08 18.89 22.00
CA GLU A 351 -4.20 18.97 22.92
C GLU A 351 -5.05 17.71 22.84
N LEU A 352 -5.35 17.10 23.96
CA LEU A 352 -6.17 15.90 24.09
C LEU A 352 -7.37 16.15 25.01
N LYS A 353 -8.48 15.54 24.69
CA LYS A 353 -9.66 15.49 25.57
C LYS A 353 -9.46 14.38 26.60
N ALA A 354 -9.80 14.66 27.86
CA ALA A 354 -9.72 13.68 28.94
C ALA A 354 -10.97 12.77 28.97
N ASP A 355 -11.28 12.12 27.83
CA ASP A 355 -12.47 11.25 27.65
C ASP A 355 -12.11 9.75 27.71
N GLY A 356 -10.84 9.42 27.92
CA GLY A 356 -10.35 8.04 27.96
C GLY A 356 -10.19 7.37 26.59
N GLN A 357 -10.45 8.08 25.50
CA GLN A 357 -10.36 7.58 24.12
C GLN A 357 -9.42 8.39 23.25
N ASP A 358 -9.31 9.70 23.50
CA ASP A 358 -8.47 10.58 22.69
C ASP A 358 -6.99 10.30 22.90
N LEU A 359 -6.21 10.33 21.82
CA LEU A 359 -4.80 9.98 21.82
C LEU A 359 -3.97 10.85 20.88
N SER A 360 -2.68 10.95 21.15
CA SER A 360 -1.69 11.56 20.28
C SER A 360 -0.66 10.53 19.82
N HIS A 361 -0.33 10.57 18.53
CA HIS A 361 0.80 9.82 17.99
C HIS A 361 2.02 10.74 17.93
N ILE A 362 3.13 10.24 18.40
CA ILE A 362 4.39 10.99 18.45
C ILE A 362 5.41 10.28 17.56
N ALA A 363 5.72 10.89 16.41
CA ALA A 363 6.76 10.41 15.53
C ALA A 363 8.14 10.88 16.01
N ILE A 364 9.10 9.95 16.04
CA ILE A 364 10.49 10.20 16.38
C ILE A 364 11.35 9.83 15.18
N HIS A 365 12.22 10.75 14.78
CA HIS A 365 13.15 10.55 13.69
C HIS A 365 14.58 10.93 14.10
N LEU A 366 15.53 10.05 13.82
CA LEU A 366 16.94 10.31 14.11
C LEU A 366 17.52 11.35 13.17
N LEU A 367 18.35 12.23 13.70
CA LEU A 367 19.04 13.30 12.99
C LEU A 367 20.54 13.25 13.27
N ASP A 368 21.33 13.70 12.32
CA ASP A 368 22.74 14.03 12.53
C ASP A 368 22.91 15.45 13.11
N LYS A 369 24.14 15.84 13.37
CA LYS A 369 24.49 17.16 13.92
C LYS A 369 24.05 18.34 13.03
N ASP A 370 23.87 18.11 11.73
CA ASP A 370 23.47 19.12 10.76
C ASP A 370 21.95 19.10 10.51
N GLY A 371 21.20 18.27 11.24
CA GLY A 371 19.75 18.16 11.18
C GLY A 371 19.25 17.30 10.01
N ASN A 372 20.11 16.52 9.36
CA ASN A 372 19.70 15.61 8.30
C ASN A 372 19.16 14.30 8.89
N ARG A 373 18.18 13.73 8.21
CA ARG A 373 17.60 12.43 8.60
C ARG A 373 18.63 11.30 8.50
N VAL A 374 18.76 10.54 9.59
CA VAL A 374 19.61 9.34 9.65
C VAL A 374 18.72 8.11 9.53
N GLN A 375 18.79 7.41 8.39
CA GLN A 375 17.99 6.21 8.10
C GLN A 375 18.81 4.91 8.15
N THR A 376 20.11 5.01 8.37
CA THR A 376 21.04 3.87 8.35
C THR A 376 21.58 3.50 9.73
N ASP A 377 21.07 4.15 10.77
CA ASP A 377 21.45 3.88 12.16
C ASP A 377 20.18 3.70 13.00
N ASP A 378 20.15 2.66 13.84
CA ASP A 378 19.03 2.34 14.69
C ASP A 378 19.45 2.46 16.17
N ARG A 379 18.85 3.40 16.86
CA ARG A 379 19.13 3.73 18.25
C ARG A 379 18.04 3.27 19.19
N LYS A 380 18.44 2.87 20.40
CA LYS A 380 17.52 2.51 21.47
C LYS A 380 16.86 3.77 22.02
N VAL A 381 15.53 3.82 21.97
CA VAL A 381 14.70 4.90 22.49
C VAL A 381 13.93 4.39 23.71
N THR A 382 13.94 5.16 24.77
CA THR A 382 13.11 4.92 25.97
C THR A 382 12.16 6.10 26.16
N VAL A 383 10.88 5.80 26.30
CA VAL A 383 9.81 6.80 26.46
C VAL A 383 9.34 6.82 27.91
N THR A 384 9.22 8.02 28.47
CA THR A 384 8.63 8.27 29.78
C THR A 384 7.60 9.39 29.68
N VAL A 385 6.39 9.13 30.14
CA VAL A 385 5.31 10.13 30.21
C VAL A 385 5.22 10.64 31.65
N LYS A 386 5.14 11.96 31.82
CA LYS A 386 4.91 12.64 33.09
C LYS A 386 3.65 13.49 32.99
N GLY A 387 2.87 13.56 34.05
CA GLY A 387 1.59 14.27 34.10
C GLY A 387 0.40 13.35 33.91
N GLU A 388 -0.72 13.91 33.46
CA GLU A 388 -2.02 13.21 33.36
C GLU A 388 -2.12 12.24 32.16
N GLY A 389 -1.21 12.35 31.21
CA GLY A 389 -1.17 11.47 30.04
C GLY A 389 -0.70 10.05 30.41
N LYS A 390 -1.13 9.07 29.62
CA LYS A 390 -0.78 7.66 29.79
C LYS A 390 -0.06 7.11 28.57
N PHE A 391 1.11 6.49 28.77
CA PHE A 391 1.80 5.77 27.71
C PHE A 391 0.99 4.53 27.33
N LEU A 392 0.66 4.38 26.07
CA LEU A 392 -0.09 3.24 25.55
C LEU A 392 0.81 2.22 24.83
N GLY A 393 1.79 2.68 24.07
CA GLY A 393 2.69 1.78 23.35
C GLY A 393 3.66 2.53 22.46
N MET A 394 4.58 1.79 21.86
CA MET A 394 5.48 2.28 20.82
C MET A 394 5.76 1.20 19.78
N ASP A 395 5.99 1.63 18.54
CA ASP A 395 6.22 0.77 17.40
C ASP A 395 7.21 1.42 16.43
N ASN A 396 8.08 0.61 15.81
CA ASN A 396 9.07 1.09 14.84
C ASN A 396 8.79 0.65 13.39
N GLY A 397 7.72 -0.12 13.15
CA GLY A 397 7.39 -0.64 11.83
C GLY A 397 8.09 -1.96 11.44
N ASP A 398 9.09 -2.44 12.19
CA ASP A 398 9.75 -3.73 11.91
C ASP A 398 8.87 -4.90 12.37
N LEU A 399 8.31 -5.62 11.42
CA LEU A 399 7.48 -6.79 11.70
C LEU A 399 8.26 -8.01 12.23
N ARG A 400 9.58 -7.96 12.24
CA ARG A 400 10.45 -9.05 12.73
C ARG A 400 10.88 -8.85 14.17
N ARG A 401 10.59 -7.69 14.77
CA ARG A 401 11.01 -7.38 16.15
C ARG A 401 10.50 -8.40 17.16
N GLU A 402 11.24 -8.60 18.22
CA GLU A 402 10.93 -9.62 19.25
C GLU A 402 9.70 -9.27 20.08
N SER A 403 9.52 -7.99 20.43
CA SER A 403 8.45 -7.54 21.31
C SER A 403 7.69 -6.34 20.77
N PHE A 404 6.38 -6.33 20.97
CA PHE A 404 5.46 -5.21 20.71
C PHE A 404 5.04 -4.49 21.99
N THR A 405 5.65 -4.84 23.12
CA THR A 405 5.33 -4.28 24.44
C THR A 405 6.55 -3.58 25.06
N GLY A 406 6.28 -2.77 26.08
CA GLY A 406 7.33 -2.01 26.79
C GLY A 406 7.52 -0.61 26.23
N ASN A 407 8.30 0.19 26.96
CA ASN A 407 8.57 1.59 26.65
C ASN A 407 9.98 1.84 26.11
N THR A 408 10.68 0.79 25.71
CA THR A 408 12.06 0.86 25.22
C THR A 408 12.21 -0.06 24.01
N GLN A 409 12.50 0.52 22.84
CA GLN A 409 12.72 -0.20 21.59
C GLN A 409 13.82 0.49 20.77
N LYS A 410 14.37 -0.22 19.77
CA LYS A 410 15.21 0.39 18.74
C LYS A 410 14.35 1.07 17.69
N THR A 411 14.82 2.15 17.11
CA THR A 411 14.29 2.69 15.86
C THR A 411 14.47 1.68 14.73
N TYR A 412 13.74 1.87 13.65
CA TYR A 412 13.89 1.11 12.42
C TYR A 412 13.93 2.08 11.24
N PHE A 413 14.98 2.03 10.44
CA PHE A 413 15.32 3.09 9.47
C PHE A 413 15.27 4.49 10.10
N GLY A 414 15.77 4.61 11.35
CA GLY A 414 15.78 5.84 12.11
C GLY A 414 14.39 6.34 12.56
N ASN A 415 13.35 5.51 12.51
CA ASN A 415 11.97 5.88 12.83
C ASN A 415 11.45 5.17 14.07
N MET A 416 10.55 5.84 14.79
CA MET A 416 9.75 5.30 15.88
C MET A 416 8.42 6.05 15.98
N LEU A 417 7.33 5.35 16.28
CA LEU A 417 6.04 5.92 16.63
C LEU A 417 5.71 5.58 18.08
N VAL A 418 5.21 6.56 18.82
CA VAL A 418 4.78 6.43 20.23
C VAL A 418 3.33 6.83 20.32
#